data_bab89e0a7fdfd35f4300bf21e2e8e03d
#
_entry.id   bab89e0a7fdfd35f4300bf21e2e8e03d
#
_cell.length_a   1.000
_cell.length_b   1.000
_cell.length_c   1.000
_cell.angle_alpha   90.00
_cell.angle_beta   90.00
_cell.angle_gamma   90.00
#
_symmetry.space_group_name_H-M   'P 1'
#
loop_
_entity.id
_entity.type
_entity.pdbx_description
1 polymer ?
#
loop_
_entity_poly.entity_id
_entity_poly.type
_entity_poly.pdbx_seq_one_letter_code
_entity_poly.pdbx_strand_id
1 'polypeptide(L)'
;LILFTLPFLFFSCSKNDVVESISENQLFTIPYGNFEEQLSVYDLNNVGTVRNGITMRDGFFYITDGNAEKILETNSYGDLLTLFYNEDSKIADLLKKSNRKDISIHKELSYPFDFPGMIAVDSNKVIYTVCSIPRDRHEQNNDGSVLYSQTILRFSRDASTVDYIGQQGPGG
;
A
#
# COMPACT_ATOMS: atom_id res chain seq x y z
N LEU A 1 43.55 15.01 57.75
CA LEU A 1 42.70 14.27 56.82
C LEU A 1 42.12 15.24 55.79
N ILE A 2 42.71 15.32 54.57
CA ILE A 2 42.27 16.22 53.49
C ILE A 2 41.38 15.41 52.59
N LEU A 3 40.08 15.76 52.55
CA LEU A 3 39.07 15.16 51.69
C LEU A 3 39.11 15.84 50.31
N PHE A 4 39.61 15.13 49.30
CA PHE A 4 39.69 15.60 47.94
C PHE A 4 38.34 15.32 47.27
N THR A 5 37.47 16.34 47.11
CA THR A 5 36.25 16.27 46.32
C THR A 5 36.58 16.52 44.83
N LEU A 6 36.49 15.47 44.04
CA LEU A 6 36.68 15.51 42.60
C LEU A 6 35.36 16.04 41.94
N PRO A 7 35.36 17.16 41.20
CA PRO A 7 34.17 17.61 40.49
C PRO A 7 33.98 16.75 39.23
N PHE A 8 32.91 15.96 39.18
CA PHE A 8 32.41 15.32 37.98
C PHE A 8 31.86 16.39 37.01
N LEU A 9 32.65 16.72 36.01
CA LEU A 9 32.19 17.53 34.85
C LEU A 9 31.35 16.64 33.95
N PHE A 10 30.04 16.75 34.04
CA PHE A 10 29.12 16.21 33.07
C PHE A 10 29.21 17.03 31.76
N PHE A 11 30.00 16.58 30.81
CA PHE A 11 29.90 17.06 29.42
C PHE A 11 28.60 16.54 28.83
N SER A 12 27.53 17.30 28.95
CA SER A 12 26.33 17.10 28.16
C SER A 12 26.62 17.56 26.73
N CYS A 13 26.94 16.63 25.83
CA CYS A 13 26.95 16.88 24.40
C CYS A 13 25.48 16.99 23.94
N SER A 14 24.89 18.15 24.02
CA SER A 14 23.70 18.47 23.25
C SER A 14 24.17 19.00 21.87
N LYS A 15 24.33 18.10 20.90
CA LYS A 15 24.26 18.50 19.48
C LYS A 15 22.81 18.81 19.20
N ASN A 16 22.45 20.06 19.29
CA ASN A 16 21.24 20.55 18.64
C ASN A 16 21.56 20.60 17.13
N ASP A 17 21.27 19.52 16.43
CA ASP A 17 21.21 19.56 14.97
C ASP A 17 19.99 20.41 14.59
N VAL A 18 20.23 21.71 14.42
CA VAL A 18 19.23 22.64 13.92
C VAL A 18 19.09 22.34 12.43
N VAL A 19 17.92 21.84 12.02
CA VAL A 19 17.60 21.72 10.60
C VAL A 19 17.43 23.13 10.04
N GLU A 20 18.44 23.61 9.32
CA GLU A 20 18.45 24.97 8.77
C GLU A 20 17.55 25.12 7.53
N SER A 21 17.37 24.07 6.75
CA SER A 21 16.49 24.05 5.57
C SER A 21 16.02 22.66 5.21
N ILE A 22 14.82 22.60 4.66
CA ILE A 22 14.26 21.41 4.01
C ILE A 22 14.12 21.75 2.53
N SER A 23 14.71 20.92 1.64
CA SER A 23 14.50 21.03 0.21
C SER A 23 13.48 19.99 -0.24
N GLU A 24 12.56 20.42 -1.10
CA GLU A 24 11.54 19.57 -1.71
C GLU A 24 11.81 19.47 -3.21
N ASN A 25 11.80 18.23 -3.72
CA ASN A 25 11.94 17.96 -5.14
C ASN A 25 10.80 17.05 -5.59
N GLN A 26 10.06 17.48 -6.61
CA GLN A 26 9.04 16.65 -7.23
C GLN A 26 9.73 15.54 -8.04
N LEU A 27 9.36 14.27 -7.78
CA LEU A 27 9.88 13.12 -8.52
C LEU A 27 9.04 12.89 -9.79
N PHE A 28 7.72 12.73 -9.63
CA PHE A 28 6.77 12.51 -10.73
C PHE A 28 5.36 12.93 -10.30
N THR A 29 4.43 12.85 -11.22
CA THR A 29 3.00 13.14 -10.98
C THR A 29 2.17 11.98 -11.51
N ILE A 30 1.21 11.53 -10.70
CA ILE A 30 0.21 10.55 -11.13
C ILE A 30 -1.10 11.30 -11.37
N PRO A 31 -1.70 11.20 -12.56
CA PRO A 31 -2.96 11.88 -12.86
C PRO A 31 -4.12 11.33 -12.01
N TYR A 32 -5.11 12.17 -11.78
CA TYR A 32 -6.36 11.75 -11.16
C TYR A 32 -7.24 11.00 -12.17
N GLY A 33 -7.84 9.89 -11.74
CA GLY A 33 -8.80 9.12 -12.52
C GLY A 33 -8.81 7.62 -12.22
N ASN A 34 -9.53 6.87 -13.05
CA ASN A 34 -9.75 5.43 -12.86
C ASN A 34 -8.99 4.54 -13.87
N PHE A 35 -8.19 5.12 -14.76
CA PHE A 35 -7.37 4.35 -15.69
C PHE A 35 -6.13 3.74 -15.01
N GLU A 36 -5.41 2.89 -15.74
CA GLU A 36 -4.30 2.08 -15.26
C GLU A 36 -3.23 2.91 -14.54
N GLU A 37 -2.83 4.05 -15.13
CA GLU A 37 -1.78 4.95 -14.62
C GLU A 37 -2.32 6.11 -13.78
N GLN A 38 -3.59 6.07 -13.39
CA GLN A 38 -4.26 7.13 -12.64
C GLN A 38 -4.59 6.66 -11.23
N LEU A 39 -4.85 7.60 -10.32
CA LEU A 39 -5.32 7.30 -8.96
C LEU A 39 -6.67 7.95 -8.71
N SER A 40 -7.60 7.16 -8.18
CA SER A 40 -8.92 7.60 -7.75
C SER A 40 -8.89 8.01 -6.27
N VAL A 41 -8.19 9.12 -5.98
CA VAL A 41 -7.96 9.59 -4.59
C VAL A 41 -9.19 10.24 -3.95
N TYR A 42 -10.25 10.51 -4.73
CA TYR A 42 -11.49 11.07 -4.22
C TYR A 42 -12.68 10.26 -4.73
N ASP A 43 -13.59 9.91 -3.83
CA ASP A 43 -14.92 9.45 -4.22
C ASP A 43 -15.89 10.61 -4.00
N LEU A 44 -16.28 11.27 -5.08
CA LEU A 44 -17.22 12.39 -5.05
C LEU A 44 -18.63 11.99 -4.61
N ASN A 45 -18.96 10.70 -4.66
CA ASN A 45 -20.26 10.16 -4.31
C ASN A 45 -20.32 9.58 -2.89
N ASN A 46 -19.15 9.36 -2.28
CA ASN A 46 -19.04 8.78 -0.96
C ASN A 46 -18.06 9.62 -0.14
N VAL A 47 -18.54 10.28 0.90
CA VAL A 47 -17.70 11.00 1.87
C VAL A 47 -16.94 10.02 2.78
N GLY A 48 -16.69 8.79 2.28
CA GLY A 48 -15.99 7.75 3.00
C GLY A 48 -14.46 7.96 3.00
N THR A 49 -13.80 7.25 3.88
CA THR A 49 -12.34 7.27 3.98
C THR A 49 -11.74 6.64 2.73
N VAL A 50 -11.05 7.45 1.93
CA VAL A 50 -10.26 6.96 0.81
C VAL A 50 -9.09 6.14 1.36
N ARG A 51 -8.98 4.89 0.93
CA ARG A 51 -7.92 3.99 1.35
C ARG A 51 -6.84 4.01 0.30
N ASN A 52 -5.80 4.81 0.53
CA ASN A 52 -4.61 4.83 -0.30
C ASN A 52 -3.39 4.64 0.60
N GLY A 53 -2.37 4.03 0.06
CA GLY A 53 -1.10 3.85 0.72
C GLY A 53 0.02 3.96 -0.28
N ILE A 54 1.18 4.33 0.18
CA ILE A 54 2.40 4.37 -0.62
C ILE A 54 3.55 3.79 0.19
N THR A 55 4.36 2.98 -0.47
CA THR A 55 5.63 2.52 0.07
C THR A 55 6.68 2.50 -1.02
N MET A 56 7.94 2.54 -0.63
CA MET A 56 9.06 2.47 -1.56
C MET A 56 10.00 1.34 -1.15
N ARG A 57 10.47 0.57 -2.13
CA ARG A 57 11.50 -0.44 -1.94
C ARG A 57 12.42 -0.48 -3.17
N ASP A 58 13.73 -0.33 -2.93
CA ASP A 58 14.77 -0.43 -3.97
C ASP A 58 14.52 0.45 -5.20
N GLY A 59 14.03 1.67 -4.98
CA GLY A 59 13.73 2.63 -6.05
C GLY A 59 12.39 2.42 -6.78
N PHE A 60 11.59 1.44 -6.37
CA PHE A 60 10.24 1.21 -6.87
C PHE A 60 9.21 1.73 -5.87
N PHE A 61 8.19 2.40 -6.38
CA PHE A 61 7.05 2.84 -5.60
C PHE A 61 5.89 1.87 -5.80
N TYR A 62 5.23 1.54 -4.70
CA TYR A 62 4.02 0.73 -4.68
C TYR A 62 2.90 1.58 -4.09
N ILE A 63 1.88 1.82 -4.88
CA ILE A 63 0.82 2.78 -4.56
C ILE A 63 -0.53 2.09 -4.67
N THR A 64 -1.28 2.05 -3.57
CA THR A 64 -2.63 1.48 -3.57
C THR A 64 -3.67 2.52 -3.94
N ASP A 65 -4.67 2.08 -4.69
CA ASP A 65 -5.89 2.80 -4.98
C ASP A 65 -7.08 1.92 -4.53
N GLY A 66 -7.56 2.16 -3.31
CA GLY A 66 -8.64 1.37 -2.73
C GLY A 66 -9.96 1.50 -3.48
N ASN A 67 -10.24 2.67 -4.05
CA ASN A 67 -11.49 2.90 -4.77
C ASN A 67 -11.53 2.19 -6.14
N ALA A 68 -10.38 2.11 -6.81
CA ALA A 68 -10.26 1.43 -8.10
C ALA A 68 -9.82 -0.03 -7.95
N GLU A 69 -9.60 -0.50 -6.71
CA GLU A 69 -9.19 -1.88 -6.37
C GLU A 69 -7.95 -2.32 -7.12
N LYS A 70 -6.92 -1.46 -7.09
CA LYS A 70 -5.65 -1.71 -7.78
C LYS A 70 -4.44 -1.25 -6.97
N ILE A 71 -3.28 -1.75 -7.37
CA ILE A 71 -1.97 -1.33 -6.86
C ILE A 71 -1.07 -1.06 -8.06
N LEU A 72 -0.42 0.08 -8.07
CA LEU A 72 0.54 0.48 -9.08
C LEU A 72 1.96 0.22 -8.56
N GLU A 73 2.78 -0.48 -9.33
CA GLU A 73 4.23 -0.51 -9.15
C GLU A 73 4.87 0.38 -10.20
N THR A 74 5.56 1.44 -9.77
CA THR A 74 6.21 2.38 -10.67
C THR A 74 7.71 2.47 -10.37
N ASN A 75 8.49 2.93 -11.34
CA ASN A 75 9.87 3.31 -11.12
C ASN A 75 9.96 4.74 -10.53
N SER A 76 11.16 5.23 -10.29
CA SER A 76 11.42 6.59 -9.77
C SER A 76 11.07 7.73 -10.74
N TYR A 77 10.76 7.42 -11.99
CA TYR A 77 10.31 8.39 -13.00
C TYR A 77 8.78 8.43 -13.12
N GLY A 78 8.07 7.51 -12.43
CA GLY A 78 6.61 7.39 -12.49
C GLY A 78 6.09 6.47 -13.59
N ASP A 79 6.99 5.78 -14.34
CA ASP A 79 6.55 4.81 -15.34
C ASP A 79 5.93 3.60 -14.66
N LEU A 80 4.73 3.21 -15.08
CA LEU A 80 4.05 2.02 -14.59
C LEU A 80 4.77 0.77 -15.08
N LEU A 81 5.17 -0.10 -14.15
CA LEU A 81 5.85 -1.37 -14.43
C LEU A 81 4.94 -2.56 -14.28
N THR A 82 4.11 -2.54 -13.23
CA THR A 82 3.16 -3.61 -12.93
C THR A 82 1.87 -3.00 -12.39
N LEU A 83 0.77 -3.44 -12.93
CA LEU A 83 -0.56 -3.18 -12.43
C LEU A 83 -1.07 -4.45 -11.74
N PHE A 84 -1.31 -4.39 -10.44
CA PHE A 84 -2.04 -5.42 -9.71
C PHE A 84 -3.48 -4.95 -9.56
N TYR A 85 -4.45 -5.81 -9.83
CA TYR A 85 -5.87 -5.44 -9.80
C TYR A 85 -6.75 -6.60 -9.37
N ASN A 86 -7.94 -6.30 -8.88
CA ASN A 86 -8.97 -7.32 -8.62
C ASN A 86 -9.72 -7.62 -9.92
N GLU A 87 -9.92 -8.90 -10.24
CA GLU A 87 -10.61 -9.35 -11.46
C GLU A 87 -12.06 -8.86 -11.57
N ASP A 88 -12.71 -8.60 -10.43
CA ASP A 88 -14.07 -8.12 -10.32
C ASP A 88 -14.16 -6.60 -10.25
N SER A 89 -13.04 -5.90 -10.31
CA SER A 89 -12.97 -4.45 -10.23
C SER A 89 -13.40 -3.76 -11.53
N LYS A 90 -13.74 -2.48 -11.42
CA LYS A 90 -14.05 -1.64 -12.60
C LYS A 90 -12.87 -1.53 -13.56
N ILE A 91 -11.63 -1.56 -13.06
CA ILE A 91 -10.44 -1.51 -13.90
C ILE A 91 -10.34 -2.78 -14.75
N ALA A 92 -10.68 -3.96 -14.22
CA ALA A 92 -10.71 -5.20 -14.98
C ALA A 92 -11.66 -5.13 -16.17
N ASP A 93 -12.83 -4.52 -15.99
CA ASP A 93 -13.78 -4.28 -17.07
C ASP A 93 -13.24 -3.32 -18.14
N LEU A 94 -12.51 -2.30 -17.74
CA LEU A 94 -11.86 -1.37 -18.66
C LEU A 94 -10.73 -2.04 -19.44
N LEU A 95 -9.91 -2.86 -18.80
CA LEU A 95 -8.85 -3.65 -19.42
C LEU A 95 -9.42 -4.63 -20.46
N LYS A 96 -10.49 -5.35 -20.11
CA LYS A 96 -11.19 -6.27 -21.03
C LYS A 96 -11.77 -5.56 -22.26
N LYS A 97 -12.30 -4.35 -22.07
CA LYS A 97 -12.92 -3.55 -23.17
C LYS A 97 -11.90 -2.87 -24.07
N SER A 98 -10.72 -2.56 -23.56
CA SER A 98 -9.72 -1.77 -24.29
C SER A 98 -9.11 -2.50 -25.48
N ASN A 99 -9.37 -3.80 -25.66
CA ASN A 99 -8.88 -4.65 -26.78
C ASN A 99 -7.38 -4.48 -27.05
N ARG A 100 -6.62 -4.11 -26.03
CA ARG A 100 -5.18 -3.79 -26.10
C ARG A 100 -4.34 -5.07 -26.16
N LYS A 101 -4.52 -5.88 -27.20
CA LYS A 101 -3.70 -7.08 -27.38
C LYS A 101 -2.23 -6.80 -27.66
N ASP A 102 -1.85 -5.57 -27.98
CA ASP A 102 -0.54 -5.32 -28.58
C ASP A 102 0.32 -4.19 -27.97
N ILE A 103 -0.11 -3.48 -26.91
CA ILE A 103 0.65 -2.29 -26.46
C ILE A 103 0.67 -2.11 -24.91
N SER A 104 0.45 -3.13 -24.12
CA SER A 104 0.70 -2.92 -22.69
C SER A 104 2.21 -2.99 -22.42
N ILE A 105 2.80 -1.82 -22.15
CA ILE A 105 4.23 -1.67 -21.82
C ILE A 105 4.53 -2.22 -20.43
N HIS A 106 3.50 -2.47 -19.62
CA HIS A 106 3.59 -2.93 -18.23
C HIS A 106 2.95 -4.32 -18.05
N LYS A 107 3.30 -4.96 -16.95
CA LYS A 107 2.75 -6.26 -16.55
C LYS A 107 1.42 -6.06 -15.82
N GLU A 108 0.42 -6.86 -16.16
CA GLU A 108 -0.88 -6.90 -15.51
C GLU A 108 -1.07 -8.21 -14.75
N LEU A 109 -1.44 -8.14 -13.47
CA LEU A 109 -1.60 -9.28 -12.59
C LEU A 109 -2.86 -9.13 -11.74
N SER A 110 -3.70 -10.15 -11.74
CA SER A 110 -4.90 -10.16 -10.90
C SER A 110 -4.67 -10.85 -9.56
N TYR A 111 -5.26 -10.28 -8.51
CA TYR A 111 -5.20 -10.80 -7.14
C TYR A 111 -6.54 -10.57 -6.43
N PRO A 112 -6.93 -11.46 -5.50
CA PRO A 112 -8.22 -11.41 -4.84
C PRO A 112 -8.22 -10.44 -3.64
N PHE A 113 -7.95 -9.15 -3.87
CA PHE A 113 -8.02 -8.12 -2.83
C PHE A 113 -9.16 -7.14 -3.11
N ASP A 114 -9.91 -6.79 -2.07
CA ASP A 114 -10.92 -5.75 -2.10
C ASP A 114 -10.43 -4.53 -1.34
N PHE A 115 -10.60 -3.35 -1.90
CA PHE A 115 -10.26 -2.07 -1.28
C PHE A 115 -8.86 -2.03 -0.64
N PRO A 116 -7.77 -2.24 -1.40
CA PRO A 116 -6.42 -2.21 -0.87
C PRO A 116 -6.10 -0.83 -0.26
N GLY A 117 -5.49 -0.84 0.91
CA GLY A 117 -5.16 0.36 1.68
C GLY A 117 -3.68 0.44 2.01
N MET A 118 -3.33 0.39 3.30
CA MET A 118 -1.93 0.41 3.73
C MET A 118 -1.14 -0.69 3.06
N ILE A 119 0.09 -0.36 2.63
CA ILE A 119 0.95 -1.27 1.88
C ILE A 119 2.37 -1.26 2.45
N ALA A 120 3.00 -2.43 2.45
CA ALA A 120 4.41 -2.61 2.75
C ALA A 120 5.02 -3.61 1.78
N VAL A 121 6.33 -3.50 1.54
CA VAL A 121 7.07 -4.42 0.68
C VAL A 121 8.35 -4.82 1.39
N ASP A 122 8.62 -6.11 1.50
CA ASP A 122 9.82 -6.62 2.15
C ASP A 122 11.05 -6.65 1.23
N SER A 123 12.18 -7.12 1.77
CA SER A 123 13.43 -7.24 1.01
C SER A 123 13.36 -8.25 -0.13
N ASN A 124 12.45 -9.20 -0.08
CA ASN A 124 12.22 -10.20 -1.12
C ASN A 124 11.17 -9.74 -2.15
N LYS A 125 10.71 -8.47 -2.03
CA LYS A 125 9.66 -7.88 -2.86
C LYS A 125 8.30 -8.58 -2.73
N VAL A 126 8.05 -9.21 -1.59
CA VAL A 126 6.73 -9.67 -1.21
C VAL A 126 5.92 -8.46 -0.74
N ILE A 127 4.73 -8.35 -1.27
CA ILE A 127 3.81 -7.23 -1.04
C ILE A 127 2.80 -7.64 0.03
N TYR A 128 2.57 -6.75 0.98
CA TYR A 128 1.60 -6.88 2.05
C TYR A 128 0.65 -5.69 1.96
N THR A 129 -0.63 -5.94 1.77
CA THR A 129 -1.63 -4.87 1.76
C THR A 129 -2.78 -5.17 2.70
N VAL A 130 -3.17 -4.17 3.47
CA VAL A 130 -4.42 -4.23 4.24
C VAL A 130 -5.56 -4.09 3.26
N CYS A 131 -6.45 -5.08 3.21
CA CYS A 131 -7.61 -5.07 2.33
C CYS A 131 -8.87 -5.52 3.08
N SER A 132 -10.03 -5.34 2.46
CA SER A 132 -11.26 -5.92 2.98
C SER A 132 -11.23 -7.43 2.78
N ILE A 133 -11.86 -8.15 3.70
CA ILE A 133 -12.02 -9.61 3.56
C ILE A 133 -13.08 -9.86 2.49
N PRO A 134 -12.84 -10.78 1.55
CA PRO A 134 -13.83 -11.21 0.58
C PRO A 134 -15.13 -11.67 1.27
N ARG A 135 -16.27 -11.35 0.69
CA ARG A 135 -17.59 -11.59 1.32
C ARG A 135 -17.86 -13.05 1.63
N ASP A 136 -17.35 -13.97 0.84
CA ASP A 136 -17.43 -15.42 1.02
C ASP A 136 -16.65 -15.94 2.23
N ARG A 137 -15.77 -15.08 2.80
CA ARG A 137 -14.95 -15.37 3.98
C ARG A 137 -15.36 -14.57 5.21
N HIS A 138 -16.46 -13.83 5.13
CA HIS A 138 -16.97 -13.10 6.29
C HIS A 138 -17.45 -14.07 7.36
N GLU A 139 -16.87 -13.97 8.57
CA GLU A 139 -17.41 -14.62 9.76
C GLU A 139 -18.49 -13.73 10.39
N GLN A 140 -19.55 -14.36 10.89
CA GLN A 140 -20.63 -13.66 11.54
C GLN A 140 -20.70 -14.05 13.03
N ASN A 141 -20.97 -13.07 13.86
CA ASN A 141 -21.35 -13.30 15.25
C ASN A 141 -22.71 -13.98 15.32
N ASN A 142 -23.06 -14.46 16.50
CA ASN A 142 -24.37 -15.06 16.79
C ASN A 142 -25.56 -14.10 16.53
N ASP A 143 -25.31 -12.80 16.51
CA ASP A 143 -26.27 -11.74 16.20
C ASP A 143 -26.32 -11.35 14.70
N GLY A 144 -25.52 -12.04 13.86
CA GLY A 144 -25.44 -11.76 12.43
C GLY A 144 -24.49 -10.63 12.04
N SER A 145 -23.83 -9.99 13.02
CA SER A 145 -22.83 -8.94 12.72
C SER A 145 -21.55 -9.55 12.17
N VAL A 146 -20.94 -8.88 11.19
CA VAL A 146 -19.64 -9.29 10.63
C VAL A 146 -18.55 -8.94 11.64
N LEU A 147 -17.77 -9.96 12.06
CA LEU A 147 -16.77 -9.80 13.11
C LEU A 147 -15.64 -8.87 12.74
N TYR A 148 -15.24 -8.84 11.48
CA TYR A 148 -14.12 -8.01 11.03
C TYR A 148 -14.25 -7.64 9.55
N SER A 149 -13.72 -6.47 9.22
CA SER A 149 -13.81 -5.95 7.85
C SER A 149 -12.47 -5.95 7.09
N GLN A 150 -11.37 -6.34 7.74
CA GLN A 150 -10.04 -6.19 7.15
C GLN A 150 -9.13 -7.38 7.45
N THR A 151 -8.22 -7.64 6.51
CA THR A 151 -7.14 -8.61 6.61
C THR A 151 -5.90 -8.08 5.90
N ILE A 152 -4.79 -8.79 6.00
CA ILE A 152 -3.59 -8.49 5.22
C ILE A 152 -3.48 -9.57 4.15
N LEU A 153 -3.54 -9.18 2.88
CA LEU A 153 -3.14 -10.04 1.79
C LEU A 153 -1.63 -9.93 1.58
N ARG A 154 -0.97 -11.09 1.56
CA ARG A 154 0.44 -11.23 1.22
C ARG A 154 0.56 -11.90 -0.14
N PHE A 155 1.32 -11.31 -1.05
CA PHE A 155 1.53 -11.88 -2.37
C PHE A 155 2.90 -11.49 -2.95
N SER A 156 3.43 -12.36 -3.81
CA SER A 156 4.65 -12.11 -4.55
C SER A 156 4.35 -11.57 -5.94
N ARG A 157 5.30 -10.80 -6.50
CA ARG A 157 5.21 -10.22 -7.84
C ARG A 157 5.06 -11.26 -8.96
N ASP A 158 5.48 -12.49 -8.73
CA ASP A 158 5.41 -13.60 -9.67
C ASP A 158 4.21 -14.53 -9.43
N ALA A 159 3.33 -14.14 -8.50
CA ALA A 159 2.17 -14.93 -8.07
C ALA A 159 2.51 -16.28 -7.42
N SER A 160 3.77 -16.53 -7.05
CA SER A 160 4.18 -17.77 -6.40
C SER A 160 3.67 -17.90 -4.97
N THR A 161 3.34 -16.78 -4.34
CA THR A 161 2.79 -16.71 -2.98
C THR A 161 1.56 -15.83 -3.01
N VAL A 162 0.42 -16.38 -2.56
CA VAL A 162 -0.81 -15.62 -2.31
C VAL A 162 -1.49 -16.20 -1.09
N ASP A 163 -1.48 -15.48 0.02
CA ASP A 163 -2.16 -15.90 1.25
C ASP A 163 -2.63 -14.71 2.07
N TYR A 164 -3.45 -14.98 3.08
CA TYR A 164 -3.93 -13.99 4.03
C TYR A 164 -3.22 -14.15 5.37
N ILE A 165 -2.81 -13.04 5.96
CA ILE A 165 -2.24 -12.98 7.30
C ILE A 165 -3.29 -12.41 8.25
N GLY A 166 -3.44 -13.09 9.38
CA GLY A 166 -4.46 -12.78 10.37
C GLY A 166 -5.75 -13.49 10.06
N GLN A 167 -6.16 -14.34 11.00
CA GLN A 167 -7.52 -14.86 11.06
C GLN A 167 -8.36 -13.94 11.92
N GLN A 168 -9.59 -13.83 11.54
CA GLN A 168 -10.59 -13.24 12.39
C GLN A 168 -11.00 -14.22 13.47
N GLY A 169 -11.07 -13.75 14.70
CA GLY A 169 -11.54 -14.54 15.79
C GLY A 169 -10.66 -14.51 17.04
N PRO A 170 -11.13 -15.08 18.17
CA PRO A 170 -10.37 -15.17 19.41
C PRO A 170 -9.13 -16.04 19.18
N GLY A 171 -7.96 -15.44 19.07
CA GLY A 171 -6.66 -16.12 18.92
C GLY A 171 -5.97 -15.92 17.57
N GLY A 172 -6.48 -15.03 16.68
CA GLY A 172 -5.79 -14.58 15.47
C GLY A 172 -4.80 -13.44 15.72
#